data_9e2519d1cdeb1ca246642db7d295da87
#
_entry.id   9e2519d1cdeb1ca246642db7d295da87
#
_cell.length_a   1.000
_cell.length_b   1.000
_cell.length_c   1.000
_cell.angle_alpha   90.00
_cell.angle_beta   90.00
_cell.angle_gamma   90.00
#
_symmetry.space_group_name_H-M   'P 1'
#
loop_
_entity.id
_entity.type
_entity.pdbx_description
1 polymer ?
#
loop_
_entity_poly.entity_id
_entity_poly.type
_entity_poly.pdbx_seq_one_letter_code
_entity_poly.pdbx_strand_id
1 'polypeptide(L)'
;FVVLKIFFPTFSGQARYATTVAASGLKLRSMGVQECNIVPVVTSITKYAQMIIHPEDIRYHLEKALYMAVNGRPGPVWLDIPLDVQGAVIDTEKLRGYDPQENPKEKPAEISQDIIQQILDKIEKSRRPVLFPGNGVRLAGAMDDFQKLVNILGVPVITGMSSVDAMESEHPYFAGRSGGTGTRPGNFALQNSDVLLSIGNRQGFAQTGFQYQDWARGSYTILNDIDE
;
A
#
# COMPACT_ATOMS: atom_id res chain seq x y z
N PHE A 1 3.51 -1.65 5.95
CA PHE A 1 4.98 -1.77 5.90
C PHE A 1 5.49 -0.93 4.75
N VAL A 2 6.10 0.22 5.08
CA VAL A 2 6.86 1.00 4.10
C VAL A 2 8.21 0.30 3.92
N VAL A 3 8.47 -0.26 2.75
CA VAL A 3 9.77 -0.85 2.44
C VAL A 3 10.59 0.22 1.74
N LEU A 4 11.37 0.98 2.53
CA LEU A 4 12.50 1.72 2.01
C LEU A 4 13.63 0.72 1.81
N LYS A 5 13.88 0.29 0.58
CA LYS A 5 15.04 -0.54 0.29
C LYS A 5 16.13 0.35 -0.31
N ILE A 6 17.03 0.80 0.56
CA ILE A 6 18.29 1.40 0.15
C ILE A 6 19.24 0.23 -0.09
N PHE A 7 19.56 -0.03 -1.33
CA PHE A 7 20.50 -1.07 -1.68
C PHE A 7 21.92 -0.52 -1.59
N PHE A 8 22.59 -0.83 -0.49
CA PHE A 8 24.04 -0.72 -0.44
C PHE A 8 24.61 -2.03 -1.01
N PRO A 9 25.37 -2.01 -2.08
CA PRO A 9 26.04 -3.22 -2.56
C PRO A 9 27.07 -3.64 -1.52
N THR A 10 26.65 -4.44 -0.54
CA THR A 10 27.51 -5.08 0.44
C THR A 10 28.00 -6.41 -0.15
N PHE A 11 29.29 -6.52 -0.36
CA PHE A 11 30.06 -7.76 -0.49
C PHE A 11 29.93 -8.67 -1.72
N SER A 12 29.38 -8.28 -2.83
CA SER A 12 29.45 -9.12 -4.03
C SER A 12 30.10 -8.42 -5.23
N GLY A 13 31.28 -7.82 -5.07
CA GLY A 13 32.13 -7.36 -6.20
C GLY A 13 31.45 -6.42 -7.23
N GLN A 14 30.28 -5.90 -6.93
CA GLN A 14 29.52 -4.98 -7.77
C GLN A 14 29.92 -3.54 -7.45
N ALA A 15 31.19 -3.23 -7.58
CA ALA A 15 31.64 -1.86 -7.59
C ALA A 15 31.06 -1.19 -8.84
N ARG A 16 29.91 -0.57 -8.70
CA ARG A 16 29.36 0.26 -9.75
C ARG A 16 29.90 1.66 -9.60
N TYR A 17 30.50 2.09 -10.68
CA TYR A 17 30.80 3.49 -10.85
C TYR A 17 29.64 4.08 -11.65
N ALA A 18 28.91 5.03 -11.09
CA ALA A 18 27.86 5.77 -11.78
C ALA A 18 28.37 6.33 -13.12
N THR A 19 29.68 6.61 -13.17
CA THR A 19 30.38 7.19 -14.30
C THR A 19 30.68 6.22 -15.43
N THR A 20 30.63 4.89 -15.24
CA THR A 20 31.06 3.96 -16.27
C THR A 20 30.02 3.65 -17.34
N VAL A 21 28.78 3.35 -16.98
CA VAL A 21 27.74 3.04 -17.99
C VAL A 21 26.81 4.22 -18.22
N ALA A 22 26.29 4.83 -17.16
CA ALA A 22 25.34 5.93 -17.28
C ALA A 22 25.96 7.19 -17.92
N ALA A 23 27.23 7.46 -17.63
CA ALA A 23 27.95 8.63 -18.16
C ALA A 23 28.72 8.36 -19.48
N SER A 24 28.96 7.11 -19.85
CA SER A 24 29.72 6.80 -21.04
C SER A 24 29.01 7.13 -22.36
N GLY A 25 27.67 7.26 -22.33
CA GLY A 25 26.85 7.40 -23.53
C GLY A 25 26.93 6.16 -24.47
N LEU A 26 27.71 5.16 -24.10
CA LEU A 26 27.84 3.91 -24.86
C LEU A 26 26.63 3.02 -24.59
N LYS A 27 26.01 2.49 -25.64
CA LYS A 27 24.90 1.53 -25.53
C LYS A 27 25.43 0.11 -25.22
N LEU A 28 26.21 -0.01 -24.15
CA LEU A 28 26.75 -1.28 -23.70
C LEU A 28 25.78 -1.93 -22.70
N ARG A 29 25.73 -3.26 -22.75
CA ARG A 29 24.96 -4.04 -21.77
C ARG A 29 25.53 -3.89 -20.35
N SER A 30 26.83 -3.94 -20.22
CA SER A 30 27.60 -3.76 -18.98
C SER A 30 29.04 -3.49 -19.29
N MET A 31 29.76 -2.78 -18.41
CA MET A 31 31.23 -2.61 -18.46
C MET A 31 31.90 -3.41 -17.34
N GLY A 32 31.25 -3.63 -16.23
CA GLY A 32 31.70 -4.43 -15.09
C GLY A 32 31.21 -5.87 -15.15
N VAL A 33 31.91 -6.77 -14.45
CA VAL A 33 31.64 -8.22 -14.45
C VAL A 33 30.25 -8.55 -13.88
N GLN A 34 29.73 -7.74 -12.96
CA GLN A 34 28.44 -7.98 -12.26
C GLN A 34 27.53 -6.76 -12.35
N GLU A 35 27.68 -5.95 -13.35
CA GLU A 35 26.89 -4.74 -13.53
C GLU A 35 25.49 -5.07 -14.05
N CYS A 36 24.45 -4.58 -13.37
CA CYS A 36 23.06 -4.69 -13.78
C CYS A 36 22.37 -3.34 -13.60
N ASN A 37 21.75 -2.82 -14.63
CA ASN A 37 20.89 -1.66 -14.49
C ASN A 37 19.56 -2.09 -13.86
N ILE A 38 19.50 -2.01 -12.53
CA ILE A 38 18.34 -2.48 -11.74
C ILE A 38 17.15 -1.52 -11.82
N VAL A 39 17.37 -0.23 -12.03
CA VAL A 39 16.30 0.78 -11.99
C VAL A 39 15.16 0.47 -12.95
N PRO A 40 15.39 0.17 -14.24
CA PRO A 40 14.28 -0.22 -15.13
C PRO A 40 13.53 -1.48 -14.69
N VAL A 41 14.19 -2.41 -13.99
CA VAL A 41 13.58 -3.65 -13.51
C VAL A 41 12.62 -3.37 -12.37
N VAL A 42 13.00 -2.50 -11.44
CA VAL A 42 12.20 -2.21 -10.23
C VAL A 42 11.18 -1.07 -10.41
N THR A 43 11.28 -0.29 -11.48
CA THR A 43 10.37 0.84 -11.73
C THR A 43 8.91 0.41 -11.78
N SER A 44 8.62 -0.78 -12.31
CA SER A 44 7.25 -1.31 -12.42
C SER A 44 6.62 -1.72 -11.08
N ILE A 45 7.44 -1.91 -10.04
CA ILE A 45 7.00 -2.40 -8.73
C ILE A 45 7.29 -1.40 -7.60
N THR A 46 7.76 -0.20 -7.93
CA THR A 46 8.10 0.84 -6.96
C THR A 46 7.44 2.17 -7.32
N LYS A 47 7.17 2.99 -6.32
CA LYS A 47 6.65 4.36 -6.50
C LYS A 47 7.72 5.34 -6.98
N TYR A 48 8.96 5.05 -6.65
CA TYR A 48 10.13 5.83 -7.04
C TYR A 48 11.35 4.92 -7.13
N ALA A 49 12.03 4.98 -8.26
CA ALA A 49 13.27 4.23 -8.47
C ALA A 49 14.29 5.14 -9.15
N GLN A 50 15.45 5.33 -8.54
CA GLN A 50 16.48 6.25 -9.03
C GLN A 50 17.89 5.73 -8.72
N MET A 51 18.78 5.82 -9.71
CA MET A 51 20.21 5.74 -9.50
C MET A 51 20.74 7.14 -9.21
N ILE A 52 21.50 7.30 -8.14
CA ILE A 52 22.10 8.58 -7.75
C ILE A 52 23.46 8.68 -8.45
N ILE A 53 23.58 9.59 -9.42
CA ILE A 53 24.78 9.78 -10.23
C ILE A 53 25.68 10.86 -9.64
N HIS A 54 25.10 11.90 -9.07
CA HIS A 54 25.81 13.02 -8.46
C HIS A 54 25.71 12.92 -6.93
N PRO A 55 26.84 12.87 -6.21
CA PRO A 55 26.84 12.76 -4.75
C PRO A 55 26.06 13.87 -4.04
N GLU A 56 26.05 15.08 -4.63
CA GLU A 56 25.37 16.25 -4.11
C GLU A 56 23.83 16.09 -4.11
N ASP A 57 23.28 15.18 -4.91
CA ASP A 57 21.83 14.95 -4.99
C ASP A 57 21.34 13.93 -3.94
N ILE A 58 22.23 13.38 -3.11
CA ILE A 58 21.89 12.32 -2.13
C ILE A 58 20.74 12.75 -1.21
N ARG A 59 20.79 13.96 -0.67
CA ARG A 59 19.78 14.48 0.24
C ARG A 59 18.42 14.58 -0.45
N TYR A 60 18.39 15.18 -1.63
CA TYR A 60 17.18 15.32 -2.43
C TYR A 60 16.50 13.99 -2.70
N HIS A 61 17.26 12.99 -3.15
CA HIS A 61 16.70 11.68 -3.49
C HIS A 61 16.26 10.88 -2.26
N LEU A 62 16.96 11.00 -1.14
CA LEU A 62 16.55 10.38 0.13
C LEU A 62 15.24 10.97 0.66
N GLU A 63 15.15 12.30 0.74
CA GLU A 63 13.96 13.00 1.20
C GLU A 63 12.76 12.72 0.26
N LYS A 64 12.97 12.74 -1.07
CA LYS A 64 11.95 12.39 -2.06
C LYS A 64 11.49 10.94 -1.94
N ALA A 65 12.41 10.01 -1.78
CA ALA A 65 12.09 8.60 -1.60
C ALA A 65 11.24 8.36 -0.35
N LEU A 66 11.62 8.96 0.78
CA LEU A 66 10.84 8.89 2.02
C LEU A 66 9.44 9.50 1.85
N TYR A 67 9.36 10.67 1.21
CA TYR A 67 8.09 11.32 0.93
C TYR A 67 7.20 10.43 0.07
N MET A 68 7.71 9.93 -1.06
CA MET A 68 6.96 9.08 -1.98
C MET A 68 6.52 7.74 -1.34
N ALA A 69 7.34 7.19 -0.45
CA ALA A 69 7.03 5.92 0.22
C ALA A 69 5.79 6.00 1.12
N VAL A 70 5.56 7.14 1.76
CA VAL A 70 4.50 7.31 2.79
C VAL A 70 3.30 8.15 2.34
N ASN A 71 3.43 8.90 1.25
CA ASN A 71 2.35 9.77 0.78
C ASN A 71 1.44 9.09 -0.24
N GLY A 72 0.16 9.45 -0.23
CA GLY A 72 -0.89 8.76 -0.97
C GLY A 72 -0.99 7.31 -0.49
N ARG A 73 -1.14 6.37 -1.40
CA ARG A 73 -1.03 4.94 -1.05
C ARG A 73 0.43 4.61 -0.72
N PRO A 74 0.76 4.19 0.51
CA PRO A 74 2.12 3.81 0.88
C PRO A 74 2.63 2.65 0.00
N GLY A 75 3.89 2.75 -0.41
CA GLY A 75 4.48 1.72 -1.28
C GLY A 75 6.01 1.76 -1.31
N PRO A 76 6.64 0.74 -1.90
CA PRO A 76 8.09 0.62 -1.95
C PRO A 76 8.73 1.70 -2.83
N VAL A 77 9.96 2.07 -2.46
CA VAL A 77 10.84 2.94 -3.22
C VAL A 77 12.21 2.30 -3.32
N TRP A 78 12.97 2.67 -4.33
CA TRP A 78 14.30 2.10 -4.59
C TRP A 78 15.31 3.20 -4.90
N LEU A 79 16.43 3.21 -4.17
CA LEU A 79 17.58 4.04 -4.49
C LEU A 79 18.78 3.13 -4.78
N ASP A 80 19.41 3.33 -5.92
CA ASP A 80 20.68 2.71 -6.31
C ASP A 80 21.79 3.75 -6.10
N ILE A 81 22.69 3.46 -5.16
CA ILE A 81 23.77 4.38 -4.78
C ILE A 81 25.10 3.72 -5.16
N PRO A 82 25.70 4.11 -6.30
CA PRO A 82 26.98 3.57 -6.76
C PRO A 82 28.10 3.82 -5.76
N LEU A 83 29.14 2.97 -5.82
CA LEU A 83 30.25 2.97 -4.86
C LEU A 83 31.06 4.27 -4.87
N ASP A 84 31.27 4.86 -6.04
CA ASP A 84 31.92 6.15 -6.19
C ASP A 84 31.13 7.29 -5.55
N VAL A 85 29.81 7.26 -5.65
CA VAL A 85 28.90 8.19 -4.95
C VAL A 85 28.96 7.99 -3.44
N GLN A 86 29.00 6.72 -2.97
CA GLN A 86 29.12 6.41 -1.54
C GLN A 86 30.44 6.89 -0.93
N GLY A 87 31.54 6.83 -1.71
CA GLY A 87 32.87 7.26 -1.27
C GLY A 87 33.16 8.75 -1.45
N ALA A 88 32.25 9.50 -2.07
CA ALA A 88 32.46 10.91 -2.35
C ALA A 88 32.42 11.79 -1.09
N VAL A 89 33.28 12.81 -1.05
CA VAL A 89 33.24 13.84 -0.02
C VAL A 89 32.20 14.90 -0.43
N ILE A 90 31.23 15.14 0.43
CA ILE A 90 30.16 16.11 0.21
C ILE A 90 30.13 17.18 1.29
N ASP A 91 29.69 18.37 0.94
CA ASP A 91 29.40 19.46 1.88
C ASP A 91 27.93 19.44 2.25
N THR A 92 27.61 18.90 3.43
CA THR A 92 26.23 18.69 3.89
C THR A 92 25.41 19.97 4.01
N GLU A 93 26.06 21.11 4.21
CA GLU A 93 25.37 22.41 4.34
C GLU A 93 24.86 22.95 2.99
N LYS A 94 25.43 22.45 1.87
CA LYS A 94 25.08 22.90 0.51
C LYS A 94 24.14 21.97 -0.23
N LEU A 95 23.77 20.84 0.37
CA LEU A 95 22.91 19.86 -0.29
C LEU A 95 21.50 20.41 -0.49
N ARG A 96 21.01 20.29 -1.72
CA ARG A 96 19.63 20.58 -2.04
C ARG A 96 18.69 19.59 -1.34
N GLY A 97 17.68 20.10 -0.62
CA GLY A 97 16.59 19.32 -0.10
C GLY A 97 15.51 19.07 -1.18
N TYR A 98 14.60 18.14 -0.88
CA TYR A 98 13.41 17.89 -1.69
C TYR A 98 12.26 18.80 -1.22
N ASP A 99 11.56 19.42 -2.17
CA ASP A 99 10.34 20.18 -1.89
C ASP A 99 9.10 19.30 -2.12
N PRO A 100 8.27 19.03 -1.09
CA PRO A 100 7.02 18.29 -1.23
C PRO A 100 6.04 18.87 -2.26
N GLN A 101 6.15 20.14 -2.60
CA GLN A 101 5.34 20.79 -3.63
C GLN A 101 5.66 20.29 -5.05
N GLU A 102 6.80 19.65 -5.27
CA GLU A 102 7.14 19.02 -6.55
C GLU A 102 6.22 17.82 -6.85
N ASN A 103 5.71 17.17 -5.81
CA ASN A 103 4.74 16.07 -5.88
C ASN A 103 3.65 16.29 -4.82
N PRO A 104 2.70 17.19 -5.05
CA PRO A 104 1.67 17.51 -4.05
C PRO A 104 0.84 16.26 -3.73
N LYS A 105 0.40 16.18 -2.47
CA LYS A 105 -0.48 15.10 -2.03
C LYS A 105 -1.78 15.13 -2.83
N GLU A 106 -2.13 14.00 -3.43
CA GLU A 106 -3.48 13.80 -3.93
C GLU A 106 -4.44 13.84 -2.73
N LYS A 107 -5.43 14.71 -2.80
CA LYS A 107 -6.50 14.71 -1.79
C LYS A 107 -7.43 13.54 -2.11
N PRO A 108 -7.78 12.70 -1.11
CA PRO A 108 -8.81 11.72 -1.30
C PRO A 108 -10.10 12.39 -1.78
N ALA A 109 -10.85 11.75 -2.65
CA ALA A 109 -12.15 12.22 -3.04
C ALA A 109 -13.06 12.31 -1.79
N GLU A 110 -13.71 13.46 -1.60
CA GLU A 110 -14.68 13.62 -0.53
C GLU A 110 -15.96 12.85 -0.90
N ILE A 111 -16.41 12.01 0.01
CA ILE A 111 -17.68 11.29 -0.16
C ILE A 111 -18.82 12.27 0.19
N SER A 112 -19.76 12.48 -0.73
CA SER A 112 -20.90 13.35 -0.49
C SER A 112 -21.82 12.79 0.58
N GLN A 113 -22.53 13.70 1.29
CA GLN A 113 -23.53 13.30 2.31
C GLN A 113 -24.63 12.42 1.70
N ASP A 114 -25.01 12.66 0.44
CA ASP A 114 -26.01 11.85 -0.25
C ASP A 114 -25.58 10.40 -0.43
N ILE A 115 -24.29 10.16 -0.75
CA ILE A 115 -23.73 8.81 -0.84
C ILE A 115 -23.73 8.15 0.54
N ILE A 116 -23.31 8.88 1.58
CA ILE A 116 -23.33 8.37 2.95
C ILE A 116 -24.76 7.95 3.35
N GLN A 117 -25.75 8.80 3.06
CA GLN A 117 -27.15 8.48 3.37
C GLN A 117 -27.64 7.25 2.61
N GLN A 118 -27.27 7.10 1.32
CA GLN A 118 -27.61 5.91 0.55
C GLN A 118 -26.99 4.62 1.14
N ILE A 119 -25.77 4.70 1.65
CA ILE A 119 -25.09 3.57 2.35
C ILE A 119 -25.86 3.21 3.61
N LEU A 120 -26.19 4.20 4.44
CA LEU A 120 -26.93 3.98 5.68
C LEU A 120 -28.31 3.39 5.42
N ASP A 121 -29.04 3.92 4.43
CA ASP A 121 -30.35 3.39 4.03
C ASP A 121 -30.28 1.92 3.56
N LYS A 122 -29.20 1.55 2.86
CA LYS A 122 -28.98 0.17 2.43
C LYS A 122 -28.72 -0.75 3.63
N ILE A 123 -27.94 -0.32 4.59
CA ILE A 123 -27.63 -1.09 5.81
C ILE A 123 -28.90 -1.24 6.66
N GLU A 124 -29.66 -0.16 6.86
CA GLU A 124 -30.89 -0.17 7.66
C GLU A 124 -31.96 -1.10 7.09
N LYS A 125 -32.11 -1.13 5.76
CA LYS A 125 -33.07 -2.01 5.06
C LYS A 125 -32.60 -3.45 4.91
N SER A 126 -31.34 -3.72 5.22
CA SER A 126 -30.74 -5.05 5.15
C SER A 126 -31.20 -5.96 6.29
N ARG A 127 -31.32 -7.24 6.02
CA ARG A 127 -31.58 -8.27 7.05
C ARG A 127 -30.31 -8.94 7.56
N ARG A 128 -29.27 -8.93 6.76
CA ARG A 128 -27.98 -9.59 7.05
C ARG A 128 -26.81 -8.72 6.59
N PRO A 129 -26.71 -7.49 7.11
CA PRO A 129 -25.59 -6.62 6.78
C PRO A 129 -24.29 -7.16 7.39
N VAL A 130 -23.17 -6.96 6.69
CA VAL A 130 -21.85 -7.33 7.18
C VAL A 130 -20.86 -6.20 6.91
N LEU A 131 -20.03 -5.89 7.90
CA LEU A 131 -18.88 -5.00 7.77
C LEU A 131 -17.61 -5.80 7.53
N PHE A 132 -16.77 -5.30 6.62
CA PHE A 132 -15.50 -5.92 6.29
C PHE A 132 -14.36 -4.91 6.19
N PRO A 133 -13.64 -4.63 7.30
CA PRO A 133 -12.46 -3.78 7.27
C PRO A 133 -11.28 -4.48 6.60
N GLY A 134 -10.56 -3.75 5.77
CA GLY A 134 -9.25 -4.13 5.28
C GLY A 134 -8.14 -3.37 6.01
N ASN A 135 -6.89 -3.61 5.62
CA ASN A 135 -5.74 -2.90 6.17
C ASN A 135 -5.73 -1.40 5.82
N GLY A 136 -6.49 -0.97 4.81
CA GLY A 136 -6.66 0.43 4.45
C GLY A 136 -7.19 1.30 5.60
N VAL A 137 -8.05 0.76 6.46
CA VAL A 137 -8.55 1.44 7.66
C VAL A 137 -7.40 1.84 8.59
N ARG A 138 -6.44 0.92 8.81
CA ARG A 138 -5.25 1.19 9.61
C ARG A 138 -4.31 2.19 8.94
N LEU A 139 -4.07 2.01 7.64
CA LEU A 139 -3.21 2.92 6.89
C LEU A 139 -3.74 4.35 6.84
N ALA A 140 -5.06 4.50 6.91
CA ALA A 140 -5.73 5.79 7.02
C ALA A 140 -5.72 6.38 8.44
N GLY A 141 -5.24 5.64 9.46
CA GLY A 141 -5.31 6.06 10.85
C GLY A 141 -6.73 6.05 11.43
N ALA A 142 -7.67 5.35 10.80
CA ALA A 142 -9.11 5.40 11.11
C ALA A 142 -9.61 4.21 11.96
N MET A 143 -8.72 3.52 12.69
CA MET A 143 -9.12 2.35 13.49
C MET A 143 -10.09 2.72 14.62
N ASP A 144 -9.86 3.82 15.32
CA ASP A 144 -10.74 4.28 16.39
C ASP A 144 -12.14 4.66 15.87
N ASP A 145 -12.20 5.28 14.70
CA ASP A 145 -13.46 5.63 14.07
C ASP A 145 -14.18 4.39 13.54
N PHE A 146 -13.45 3.40 13.06
CA PHE A 146 -14.01 2.10 12.69
C PHE A 146 -14.63 1.40 13.91
N GLN A 147 -13.97 1.38 15.07
CA GLN A 147 -14.53 0.80 16.29
C GLN A 147 -15.80 1.53 16.75
N LYS A 148 -15.83 2.85 16.67
CA LYS A 148 -17.06 3.64 16.93
C LYS A 148 -18.19 3.26 15.96
N LEU A 149 -17.87 3.16 14.66
CA LEU A 149 -18.83 2.77 13.63
C LEU A 149 -19.43 1.38 13.91
N VAL A 150 -18.60 0.41 14.28
CA VAL A 150 -19.04 -0.95 14.67
C VAL A 150 -20.05 -0.89 15.81
N ASN A 151 -19.74 -0.13 16.85
CA ASN A 151 -20.60 0.00 18.03
C ASN A 151 -21.92 0.73 17.72
N ILE A 152 -21.90 1.71 16.81
CA ILE A 152 -23.10 2.46 16.40
C ILE A 152 -24.01 1.57 15.54
N LEU A 153 -23.44 0.87 14.56
CA LEU A 153 -24.22 0.06 13.63
C LEU A 153 -24.70 -1.26 14.24
N GLY A 154 -23.95 -1.84 15.16
CA GLY A 154 -24.30 -3.10 15.82
C GLY A 154 -24.47 -4.29 14.85
N VAL A 155 -23.72 -4.29 13.74
CA VAL A 155 -23.81 -5.32 12.70
C VAL A 155 -22.59 -6.25 12.75
N PRO A 156 -22.73 -7.51 12.27
CA PRO A 156 -21.61 -8.44 12.22
C PRO A 156 -20.42 -7.90 11.45
N VAL A 157 -19.23 -8.12 12.00
CA VAL A 157 -17.94 -7.77 11.39
C VAL A 157 -17.17 -9.05 11.05
N ILE A 158 -16.68 -9.13 9.84
CA ILE A 158 -15.72 -10.17 9.43
C ILE A 158 -14.38 -9.51 9.17
N THR A 159 -13.29 -10.23 9.38
CA THR A 159 -11.93 -9.75 9.05
C THR A 159 -11.27 -10.63 8.00
N GLY A 160 -10.31 -10.09 7.29
CA GLY A 160 -9.47 -10.81 6.34
C GLY A 160 -8.06 -11.06 6.89
N MET A 161 -7.20 -11.68 6.09
CA MET A 161 -5.82 -12.00 6.48
C MET A 161 -5.01 -10.74 6.83
N SER A 162 -5.20 -9.64 6.11
CA SER A 162 -4.46 -8.38 6.32
C SER A 162 -5.08 -7.47 7.39
N SER A 163 -6.24 -7.84 7.92
CA SER A 163 -6.98 -7.08 8.95
C SER A 163 -7.41 -7.96 10.11
N VAL A 164 -6.67 -9.03 10.37
CA VAL A 164 -7.00 -10.06 11.39
C VAL A 164 -7.15 -9.47 12.79
N ASP A 165 -6.45 -8.41 13.08
CA ASP A 165 -6.41 -7.69 14.34
C ASP A 165 -7.28 -6.42 14.36
N ALA A 166 -8.13 -6.22 13.35
CA ALA A 166 -9.08 -5.10 13.33
C ALA A 166 -10.23 -5.26 14.34
N MET A 167 -10.46 -6.48 14.82
CA MET A 167 -11.47 -6.81 15.83
C MET A 167 -10.92 -7.79 16.84
N GLU A 168 -11.27 -7.60 18.10
CA GLU A 168 -11.03 -8.60 19.15
C GLU A 168 -11.92 -9.82 18.94
N SER A 169 -11.40 -11.01 19.21
CA SER A 169 -12.13 -12.27 18.97
C SER A 169 -13.36 -12.43 19.85
N GLU A 170 -13.36 -11.81 21.02
CA GLU A 170 -14.45 -11.82 22.01
C GLU A 170 -15.48 -10.69 21.79
N HIS A 171 -15.25 -9.82 20.82
CA HIS A 171 -16.17 -8.72 20.56
C HIS A 171 -17.55 -9.25 20.10
N PRO A 172 -18.68 -8.78 20.65
CA PRO A 172 -20.00 -9.35 20.41
C PRO A 172 -20.44 -9.32 18.93
N TYR A 173 -19.89 -8.40 18.14
CA TYR A 173 -20.19 -8.29 16.72
C TYR A 173 -19.14 -8.99 15.83
N PHE A 174 -18.12 -9.63 16.39
CA PHE A 174 -17.15 -10.35 15.59
C PHE A 174 -17.72 -11.69 15.09
N ALA A 175 -17.95 -11.81 13.79
CA ALA A 175 -18.50 -13.01 13.18
C ALA A 175 -17.42 -14.00 12.72
N GLY A 176 -16.15 -13.60 12.73
CA GLY A 176 -15.02 -14.46 12.35
C GLY A 176 -14.23 -13.92 11.16
N ARG A 177 -13.35 -14.77 10.63
CA ARG A 177 -12.47 -14.44 9.50
C ARG A 177 -12.98 -15.04 8.22
N SER A 178 -12.88 -14.31 7.11
CA SER A 178 -13.26 -14.79 5.79
C SER A 178 -12.03 -15.04 4.90
N GLY A 179 -12.24 -15.76 3.80
CA GLY A 179 -11.20 -16.13 2.83
C GLY A 179 -10.71 -17.56 2.98
N GLY A 180 -9.67 -17.93 2.21
CA GLY A 180 -9.14 -19.29 2.14
C GLY A 180 -8.59 -19.82 3.46
N THR A 181 -8.10 -18.97 4.35
CA THR A 181 -7.64 -19.26 5.71
C THR A 181 -8.64 -18.83 6.78
N GLY A 182 -9.86 -18.52 6.35
CA GLY A 182 -10.91 -18.01 7.22
C GLY A 182 -11.57 -19.10 8.09
N THR A 183 -12.42 -18.65 9.01
CA THR A 183 -13.24 -19.51 9.84
C THR A 183 -14.57 -19.82 9.16
N ARG A 184 -15.19 -20.94 9.54
CA ARG A 184 -16.52 -21.29 9.01
C ARG A 184 -17.57 -20.20 9.27
N PRO A 185 -17.70 -19.62 10.49
CA PRO A 185 -18.66 -18.55 10.76
C PRO A 185 -18.40 -17.30 9.88
N GLY A 186 -17.15 -16.84 9.75
CA GLY A 186 -16.82 -15.68 8.95
C GLY A 186 -17.14 -15.87 7.46
N ASN A 187 -16.84 -17.04 6.90
CA ASN A 187 -17.18 -17.33 5.51
C ASN A 187 -18.71 -17.46 5.31
N PHE A 188 -19.44 -18.03 6.27
CA PHE A 188 -20.89 -18.10 6.20
C PHE A 188 -21.54 -16.73 6.35
N ALA A 189 -21.06 -15.87 7.26
CA ALA A 189 -21.54 -14.51 7.39
C ALA A 189 -21.39 -13.75 6.07
N LEU A 190 -20.22 -13.84 5.43
CA LEU A 190 -19.96 -13.24 4.12
C LEU A 190 -20.92 -13.75 3.04
N GLN A 191 -20.97 -15.08 2.87
CA GLN A 191 -21.73 -15.70 1.76
C GLN A 191 -23.26 -15.57 1.89
N ASN A 192 -23.76 -15.33 3.11
CA ASN A 192 -25.17 -15.14 3.36
C ASN A 192 -25.56 -13.67 3.60
N SER A 193 -24.61 -12.74 3.52
CA SER A 193 -24.91 -11.32 3.61
C SER A 193 -25.82 -10.87 2.44
N ASP A 194 -26.68 -9.92 2.69
CA ASP A 194 -27.47 -9.23 1.66
C ASP A 194 -26.94 -7.81 1.40
N VAL A 195 -26.18 -7.25 2.35
CA VAL A 195 -25.35 -6.05 2.18
C VAL A 195 -23.98 -6.29 2.77
N LEU A 196 -22.94 -6.00 2.02
CA LEU A 196 -21.55 -6.02 2.44
C LEU A 196 -20.94 -4.64 2.31
N LEU A 197 -20.58 -4.02 3.42
CA LEU A 197 -19.79 -2.79 3.43
C LEU A 197 -18.31 -3.13 3.66
N SER A 198 -17.53 -3.01 2.61
CA SER A 198 -16.09 -3.28 2.61
C SER A 198 -15.32 -1.96 2.61
N ILE A 199 -14.50 -1.73 3.64
CA ILE A 199 -13.79 -0.47 3.86
C ILE A 199 -12.28 -0.72 3.86
N GLY A 200 -11.57 -0.05 2.94
CA GLY A 200 -10.11 -0.16 2.81
C GLY A 200 -9.61 -1.57 2.53
N ASN A 201 -10.37 -2.34 1.75
CA ASN A 201 -10.09 -3.74 1.48
C ASN A 201 -10.14 -4.02 -0.03
N ARG A 202 -8.99 -4.20 -0.64
CA ARG A 202 -8.82 -4.43 -2.06
C ARG A 202 -9.46 -5.72 -2.61
N GLN A 203 -9.97 -6.62 -1.77
CA GLN A 203 -10.59 -7.88 -2.17
C GLN A 203 -9.66 -8.76 -3.05
N GLY A 204 -8.40 -8.94 -2.62
CA GLY A 204 -7.45 -9.79 -3.35
C GLY A 204 -7.92 -11.25 -3.44
N PHE A 205 -7.45 -12.02 -4.44
CA PHE A 205 -7.91 -13.37 -4.71
C PHE A 205 -7.72 -14.37 -3.54
N ALA A 206 -6.77 -14.13 -2.64
CA ALA A 206 -6.63 -14.90 -1.40
C ALA A 206 -7.86 -14.77 -0.49
N GLN A 207 -8.61 -13.67 -0.64
CA GLN A 207 -9.86 -13.39 0.05
C GLN A 207 -11.07 -13.88 -0.74
N THR A 208 -11.11 -13.60 -2.04
CA THR A 208 -12.27 -13.87 -2.90
C THR A 208 -12.23 -15.26 -3.54
N GLY A 209 -11.04 -15.87 -3.65
CA GLY A 209 -10.81 -17.06 -4.46
C GLY A 209 -10.69 -16.74 -5.95
N PHE A 210 -10.39 -17.76 -6.75
CA PHE A 210 -10.27 -17.62 -8.21
C PHE A 210 -11.64 -17.43 -8.91
N GLN A 211 -12.69 -17.98 -8.31
CA GLN A 211 -14.08 -17.81 -8.76
C GLN A 211 -14.73 -16.63 -8.03
N TYR A 212 -14.14 -15.46 -8.19
CA TYR A 212 -14.58 -14.24 -7.49
C TYR A 212 -16.04 -13.85 -7.77
N GLN A 213 -16.64 -14.33 -8.86
CA GLN A 213 -18.06 -14.11 -9.19
C GLN A 213 -19.01 -14.78 -8.20
N ASP A 214 -18.57 -15.86 -7.54
CA ASP A 214 -19.34 -16.56 -6.53
C ASP A 214 -19.13 -16.00 -5.11
N TRP A 215 -18.20 -15.05 -4.95
CA TRP A 215 -17.90 -14.41 -3.68
C TRP A 215 -18.98 -13.40 -3.32
N ALA A 216 -19.53 -13.49 -2.10
CA ALA A 216 -20.63 -12.63 -1.64
C ALA A 216 -21.80 -12.51 -2.65
N ARG A 217 -22.09 -13.58 -3.37
CA ARG A 217 -22.96 -13.64 -4.56
C ARG A 217 -24.38 -13.11 -4.37
N GLY A 218 -24.89 -13.10 -3.13
CA GLY A 218 -26.21 -12.59 -2.78
C GLY A 218 -26.20 -11.18 -2.21
N SER A 219 -25.03 -10.58 -2.10
CA SER A 219 -24.83 -9.32 -1.39
C SER A 219 -24.80 -8.11 -2.32
N TYR A 220 -25.46 -7.04 -1.95
CA TYR A 220 -25.15 -5.72 -2.50
C TYR A 220 -23.84 -5.24 -1.86
N THR A 221 -22.77 -5.28 -2.65
CA THR A 221 -21.43 -4.95 -2.16
C THR A 221 -21.12 -3.47 -2.35
N ILE A 222 -20.79 -2.81 -1.26
CA ILE A 222 -20.34 -1.42 -1.21
C ILE A 222 -18.85 -1.45 -0.93
N LEU A 223 -18.04 -0.91 -1.85
CA LEU A 223 -16.60 -0.83 -1.71
C LEU A 223 -16.18 0.61 -1.45
N ASN A 224 -15.40 0.82 -0.40
CA ASN A 224 -14.72 2.07 -0.13
C ASN A 224 -13.22 1.78 -0.06
N ASP A 225 -12.50 2.23 -1.05
CA ASP A 225 -11.05 2.08 -1.15
C ASP A 225 -10.42 3.35 -1.74
N ILE A 226 -9.11 3.52 -1.61
CA ILE A 226 -8.36 4.60 -2.23
C ILE A 226 -8.10 4.34 -3.72
N ASP A 227 -8.10 3.09 -4.14
CA ASP A 227 -8.00 2.68 -5.54
C ASP A 227 -9.38 2.70 -6.19
N GLU A 228 -9.48 3.25 -7.43
CA GLU A 228 -10.70 3.24 -8.25
C GLU A 228 -10.90 1.89 -8.95
#